data_05539d6b6ab7ffa1000bc4738a629e98
#
_entry.id   05539d6b6ab7ffa1000bc4738a629e98
#
_cell.length_a   1.000
_cell.length_b   1.000
_cell.length_c   1.000
_cell.angle_alpha   90.00
_cell.angle_beta   90.00
_cell.angle_gamma   90.00
#
_symmetry.space_group_name_H-M   'P 1'
#
loop_
_entity.id
_entity.type
_entity.pdbx_description
1 polymer ?
#
loop_
_entity_poly.entity_id
_entity_poly.type
_entity_poly.pdbx_seq_one_letter_code
_entity_poly.pdbx_strand_id
1 'polypeptide(L)'
;MYKIGVDLGGTKTEIIVLDENLNVIERKRVPTPQNNYDEIIHTIINLVSDVSQSISDFSLGVCCPGAISKQTGVIKNSNTQCLIGKSLKEDLENKLQKNISIENDANCFTIAESKLGAGIGFDL
;
A
#
# COMPACT_ATOMS: atom_id res chain seq x y z
N MET A 1 -8.51 -3.64 -16.12
CA MET A 1 -7.72 -2.73 -15.26
C MET A 1 -6.85 -3.54 -14.32
N TYR A 2 -5.57 -3.25 -14.28
CA TYR A 2 -4.66 -3.85 -13.32
C TYR A 2 -4.92 -3.36 -11.91
N LYS A 3 -4.51 -4.14 -10.92
CA LYS A 3 -4.61 -3.75 -9.51
C LYS A 3 -3.23 -3.81 -8.88
N ILE A 4 -2.85 -2.73 -8.22
CA ILE A 4 -1.59 -2.65 -7.50
C ILE A 4 -1.90 -2.51 -6.01
N GLY A 5 -1.27 -3.34 -5.21
CA GLY A 5 -1.38 -3.28 -3.76
C GLY A 5 -0.01 -3.09 -3.13
N VAL A 6 0.07 -2.21 -2.15
CA VAL A 6 1.28 -1.98 -1.37
C VAL A 6 1.00 -2.35 0.07
N ASP A 7 1.82 -3.24 0.61
CA ASP A 7 1.78 -3.59 2.03
C ASP A 7 2.96 -2.91 2.72
N LEU A 8 2.67 -1.84 3.44
CA LEU A 8 3.67 -1.10 4.19
C LEU A 8 3.82 -1.73 5.56
N GLY A 9 4.80 -2.60 5.72
CA GLY A 9 5.13 -3.21 7.00
C GLY A 9 6.18 -2.42 7.76
N GLY A 10 6.35 -2.73 9.02
CA GLY A 10 7.35 -2.06 9.85
C GLY A 10 8.79 -2.31 9.43
N THR A 11 9.08 -3.47 8.85
CA THR A 11 10.44 -3.83 8.41
C THR A 11 10.55 -3.99 6.90
N LYS A 12 9.50 -4.43 6.23
CA LYS A 12 9.49 -4.68 4.79
C LYS A 12 8.27 -4.03 4.16
N THR A 13 8.47 -3.47 2.97
CA THR A 13 7.39 -2.94 2.15
C THR A 13 7.29 -3.81 0.89
N GLU A 14 6.11 -4.34 0.64
CA GLU A 14 5.87 -5.23 -0.49
C GLU A 14 4.86 -4.61 -1.44
N ILE A 15 5.09 -4.79 -2.75
CA ILE A 15 4.15 -4.39 -3.77
C ILE A 15 3.79 -5.61 -4.60
N ILE A 16 2.51 -5.71 -4.94
CA ILE A 16 1.98 -6.79 -5.77
C ILE A 16 1.15 -6.20 -6.90
N VAL A 17 1.29 -6.76 -8.09
CA VAL A 17 0.50 -6.36 -9.26
C VAL A 17 -0.34 -7.54 -9.70
N LEU A 18 -1.65 -7.30 -9.83
CA LEU A 18 -2.61 -8.29 -10.31
C LEU A 18 -3.17 -7.85 -11.66
N ASP A 19 -3.36 -8.82 -12.55
CA ASP A 19 -4.04 -8.54 -13.82
C ASP A 19 -5.56 -8.55 -13.65
N GLU A 20 -6.29 -8.42 -14.75
CA GLU A 20 -7.76 -8.38 -14.72
C GLU A 20 -8.39 -9.66 -14.18
N ASN A 21 -7.70 -10.77 -14.29
CA ASN A 21 -8.15 -12.07 -13.81
C ASN A 21 -7.63 -12.37 -12.41
N LEU A 22 -7.04 -11.38 -11.73
CA LEU A 22 -6.50 -11.48 -10.38
C LEU A 22 -5.29 -12.41 -10.29
N ASN A 23 -4.57 -12.62 -11.39
CA ASN A 23 -3.30 -13.33 -11.37
C ASN A 23 -2.17 -12.40 -10.97
N VAL A 24 -1.29 -12.89 -10.11
CA VAL A 24 -0.11 -12.13 -9.71
C VAL A 24 0.88 -12.11 -10.88
N ILE A 25 1.13 -10.92 -11.42
CA ILE A 25 2.07 -10.77 -12.53
C ILE A 25 3.41 -10.19 -12.09
N GLU A 26 3.45 -9.54 -10.93
CA GLU A 26 4.71 -9.03 -10.39
C GLU A 26 4.61 -8.89 -8.88
N ARG A 27 5.74 -9.10 -8.19
CA ARG A 27 5.84 -8.91 -6.74
C ARG A 27 7.25 -8.45 -6.43
N LYS A 28 7.37 -7.39 -5.63
CA LYS A 28 8.66 -6.88 -5.16
C LYS A 28 8.58 -6.59 -3.67
N ARG A 29 9.70 -6.72 -2.99
CA ARG A 29 9.81 -6.45 -1.56
C ARG A 29 11.11 -5.70 -1.30
N VAL A 30 11.03 -4.65 -0.50
CA VAL A 30 12.20 -3.84 -0.13
C VAL A 30 12.16 -3.55 1.37
N PRO A 31 13.30 -3.24 2.00
CA PRO A 31 13.29 -2.81 3.39
C PRO A 31 12.52 -1.51 3.57
N THR A 32 11.75 -1.41 4.66
CA THR A 32 11.06 -0.17 5.00
C THR A 32 12.06 0.79 5.66
N PRO A 33 12.18 2.04 5.17
CA PRO A 33 13.01 3.03 5.86
C PRO A 33 12.54 3.23 7.30
N GLN A 34 13.49 3.35 8.22
CA GLN A 34 13.19 3.48 9.63
C GLN A 34 13.20 4.95 10.06
N ASN A 35 12.18 5.34 10.82
CA ASN A 35 12.08 6.68 11.42
C ASN A 35 12.19 7.84 10.44
N ASN A 36 11.76 7.64 9.20
CA ASN A 36 11.79 8.70 8.18
C ASN A 36 10.57 8.59 7.27
N TYR A 37 9.58 9.42 7.55
CA TYR A 37 8.32 9.41 6.82
C TYR A 37 8.52 9.72 5.32
N ASP A 38 9.34 10.72 5.01
CA ASP A 38 9.57 11.12 3.61
C ASP A 38 10.21 10.00 2.80
N GLU A 39 11.13 9.25 3.41
CA GLU A 39 11.73 8.10 2.74
C GLU A 39 10.73 6.97 2.53
N ILE A 40 9.80 6.78 3.47
CA ILE A 40 8.71 5.81 3.30
C ILE A 40 7.85 6.19 2.10
N ILE A 41 7.47 7.46 1.99
CA ILE A 41 6.71 7.96 0.84
C ILE A 41 7.48 7.70 -0.47
N HIS A 42 8.77 8.05 -0.50
CA HIS A 42 9.60 7.83 -1.69
C HIS A 42 9.71 6.36 -2.05
N THR A 43 9.84 5.49 -1.07
CA THR A 43 9.91 4.05 -1.29
C THR A 43 8.65 3.53 -1.99
N ILE A 44 7.47 3.94 -1.50
CA ILE A 44 6.20 3.53 -2.10
C ILE A 44 6.09 4.07 -3.53
N ILE A 45 6.42 5.34 -3.72
CA ILE A 45 6.35 5.97 -5.04
C ILE A 45 7.28 5.28 -6.04
N ASN A 46 8.50 4.96 -5.62
CA ASN A 46 9.46 4.27 -6.48
C ASN A 46 8.97 2.86 -6.85
N LEU A 47 8.39 2.13 -5.90
CA LEU A 47 7.83 0.81 -6.18
C LEU A 47 6.69 0.89 -7.19
N VAL A 48 5.76 1.82 -6.98
CA VAL A 48 4.63 1.99 -7.90
C VAL A 48 5.12 2.39 -9.28
N SER A 49 6.06 3.32 -9.36
CA SER A 49 6.63 3.77 -10.62
C SER A 49 7.29 2.61 -11.39
N ASP A 50 8.07 1.79 -10.68
CA ASP A 50 8.74 0.64 -11.29
C ASP A 50 7.76 -0.34 -11.93
N VAL A 51 6.73 -0.74 -11.18
CA VAL A 51 5.82 -1.79 -11.65
C VAL A 51 4.78 -1.27 -12.64
N SER A 52 4.54 0.04 -12.66
CA SER A 52 3.52 0.62 -13.53
C SER A 52 4.03 1.03 -14.91
N GLN A 53 5.33 0.92 -15.17
CA GLN A 53 5.91 1.35 -16.45
C GLN A 53 5.32 0.63 -17.65
N SER A 54 4.95 -0.62 -17.49
CA SER A 54 4.45 -1.46 -18.59
C SER A 54 2.93 -1.63 -18.57
N ILE A 55 2.23 -0.97 -17.65
CA ILE A 55 0.77 -1.07 -17.56
C ILE A 55 0.16 0.31 -17.70
N SER A 56 -0.96 0.38 -18.44
CA SER A 56 -1.55 1.68 -18.80
C SER A 56 -2.51 2.21 -17.76
N ASP A 57 -3.23 1.33 -17.07
CA ASP A 57 -4.26 1.73 -16.13
C ASP A 57 -4.32 0.76 -14.97
N PHE A 58 -4.43 1.31 -13.77
CA PHE A 58 -4.45 0.48 -12.56
C PHE A 58 -5.16 1.21 -11.42
N SER A 59 -5.73 0.44 -10.49
CA SER A 59 -6.17 0.94 -9.20
C SER A 59 -5.07 0.65 -8.18
N LEU A 60 -4.93 1.52 -7.18
CA LEU A 60 -3.89 1.41 -6.18
C LEU A 60 -4.49 1.39 -4.78
N GLY A 61 -4.15 0.37 -4.01
CA GLY A 61 -4.49 0.26 -2.60
C GLY A 61 -3.23 0.16 -1.77
N VAL A 62 -3.25 0.75 -0.60
CA VAL A 62 -2.12 0.72 0.34
C VAL A 62 -2.61 0.22 1.68
N CYS A 63 -1.92 -0.77 2.22
CA CYS A 63 -2.13 -1.27 3.58
C CYS A 63 -1.01 -0.76 4.45
N CYS A 64 -1.34 -0.19 5.61
CA CYS A 64 -0.33 0.34 6.50
C CYS A 64 -0.56 -0.14 7.94
N PRO A 65 0.49 -0.15 8.78
CA PRO A 65 0.33 -0.55 10.17
C PRO A 65 -0.38 0.54 10.97
N GLY A 66 -1.26 0.12 11.87
CA GLY A 66 -1.90 1.01 12.82
C GLY A 66 -3.33 1.37 12.49
N ALA A 67 -3.92 2.19 13.32
CA ALA A 67 -5.30 2.64 13.20
C ALA A 67 -5.37 3.93 12.38
N ILE A 68 -6.35 4.00 11.49
CA ILE A 68 -6.55 5.15 10.61
C ILE A 68 -7.89 5.79 10.96
N SER A 69 -7.89 7.13 11.09
CA SER A 69 -9.13 7.87 11.29
C SER A 69 -9.97 7.82 10.01
N LYS A 70 -11.19 7.32 10.10
CA LYS A 70 -12.09 7.28 8.95
C LYS A 70 -12.53 8.66 8.51
N GLN A 71 -12.52 9.63 9.40
CA GLN A 71 -12.94 10.99 9.10
C GLN A 71 -11.87 11.79 8.39
N THR A 72 -10.61 11.64 8.81
CA THR A 72 -9.52 12.49 8.33
C THR A 72 -8.48 11.75 7.51
N GLY A 73 -8.43 10.40 7.57
CA GLY A 73 -7.39 9.62 6.92
C GLY A 73 -6.05 9.68 7.62
N VAL A 74 -5.99 10.30 8.80
CA VAL A 74 -4.74 10.45 9.56
C VAL A 74 -4.47 9.17 10.35
N ILE A 75 -3.23 8.76 10.40
CA ILE A 75 -2.80 7.60 11.18
C ILE A 75 -2.77 8.00 12.65
N LYS A 76 -3.63 7.35 13.47
CA LYS A 76 -3.78 7.69 14.88
C LYS A 76 -2.82 6.93 15.77
N ASN A 77 -2.50 5.69 15.40
CA ASN A 77 -1.71 4.81 16.25
C ASN A 77 -0.97 3.81 15.38
N SER A 78 0.31 3.60 15.63
CA SER A 78 1.12 2.66 14.88
C SER A 78 2.40 2.34 15.65
N ASN A 79 2.87 1.10 15.49
CA ASN A 79 4.21 0.73 15.98
C ASN A 79 5.31 1.42 15.16
N THR A 80 5.01 1.80 13.93
CA THR A 80 5.90 2.64 13.12
C THR A 80 5.59 4.09 13.45
N GLN A 81 6.27 4.62 14.45
CA GLN A 81 5.90 5.90 15.08
C GLN A 81 5.93 7.10 14.14
N CYS A 82 6.81 7.11 13.13
CA CYS A 82 6.89 8.22 12.19
C CYS A 82 5.64 8.37 11.32
N LEU A 83 4.74 7.38 11.33
CA LEU A 83 3.47 7.46 10.61
C LEU A 83 2.36 8.14 11.41
N ILE A 84 2.51 8.20 12.74
CA ILE A 84 1.45 8.75 13.60
C ILE A 84 1.26 10.24 13.30
N GLY A 85 0.01 10.65 13.11
CA GLY A 85 -0.34 12.02 12.78
C GLY A 85 -0.16 12.37 11.31
N LYS A 86 0.22 11.41 10.45
CA LYS A 86 0.45 11.65 9.04
C LYS A 86 -0.78 11.25 8.22
N SER A 87 -1.01 11.98 7.13
CA SER A 87 -2.06 11.68 6.15
C SER A 87 -1.42 10.96 4.97
N LEU A 88 -1.07 9.68 5.17
CA LEU A 88 -0.38 8.88 4.16
C LEU A 88 -1.14 8.84 2.84
N LYS A 89 -2.47 8.67 2.91
CA LYS A 89 -3.32 8.65 1.72
C LYS A 89 -3.19 9.95 0.92
N GLU A 90 -3.37 11.08 1.59
CA GLU A 90 -3.33 12.39 0.94
C GLU A 90 -1.96 12.67 0.34
N ASP A 91 -0.90 12.37 1.08
CA ASP A 91 0.46 12.61 0.60
C ASP A 91 0.78 11.75 -0.63
N LEU A 92 0.36 10.49 -0.63
CA LEU A 92 0.55 9.62 -1.78
C LEU A 92 -0.31 10.04 -2.97
N GLU A 93 -1.57 10.43 -2.72
CA GLU A 93 -2.45 10.89 -3.80
C GLU A 93 -1.89 12.14 -4.47
N ASN A 94 -1.35 13.07 -3.68
CA ASN A 94 -0.78 14.29 -4.23
C ASN A 94 0.45 14.00 -5.10
N LYS A 95 1.29 13.07 -4.68
CA LYS A 95 2.50 12.76 -5.43
C LYS A 95 2.25 11.88 -6.65
N LEU A 96 1.31 10.97 -6.56
CA LEU A 96 0.98 10.06 -7.67
C LEU A 96 -0.08 10.62 -8.61
N GLN A 97 -0.74 11.70 -8.23
CA GLN A 97 -1.84 12.30 -8.98
C GLN A 97 -2.92 11.27 -9.30
N LYS A 98 -3.30 10.48 -8.29
CA LYS A 98 -4.21 9.36 -8.45
C LYS A 98 -4.91 9.10 -7.12
N ASN A 99 -6.18 8.73 -7.18
CA ASN A 99 -6.93 8.31 -5.99
C ASN A 99 -6.43 6.94 -5.54
N ILE A 100 -6.25 6.78 -4.25
CA ILE A 100 -5.84 5.50 -3.67
C ILE A 100 -6.78 5.10 -2.54
N SER A 101 -6.81 3.81 -2.24
CA SER A 101 -7.47 3.27 -1.05
C SER A 101 -6.42 3.01 0.01
N ILE A 102 -6.74 3.27 1.28
CA ILE A 102 -5.83 2.98 2.37
C ILE A 102 -6.59 2.31 3.50
N GLU A 103 -5.99 1.25 4.07
CA GLU A 103 -6.55 0.49 5.17
C GLU A 103 -5.44 0.05 6.13
N ASN A 104 -5.80 -0.32 7.36
CA ASN A 104 -4.81 -0.95 8.22
C ASN A 104 -4.56 -2.40 7.78
N ASP A 105 -3.46 -3.00 8.25
CA ASP A 105 -3.04 -4.34 7.81
C ASP A 105 -4.12 -5.39 8.02
N ALA A 106 -4.81 -5.36 9.16
CA ALA A 106 -5.85 -6.34 9.46
C ALA A 106 -7.02 -6.24 8.48
N ASN A 107 -7.44 -5.01 8.16
CA ASN A 107 -8.53 -4.80 7.21
C ASN A 107 -8.12 -5.21 5.79
N CYS A 108 -6.88 -4.95 5.40
CA CYS A 108 -6.36 -5.38 4.11
C CYS A 108 -6.36 -6.90 3.98
N PHE A 109 -5.93 -7.60 5.02
CA PHE A 109 -5.96 -9.06 5.03
C PHE A 109 -7.38 -9.59 4.83
N THR A 110 -8.35 -9.05 5.57
CA THR A 110 -9.75 -9.45 5.46
C THR A 110 -10.30 -9.20 4.06
N ILE A 111 -10.02 -8.02 3.51
CA ILE A 111 -10.48 -7.66 2.17
C ILE A 111 -9.86 -8.58 1.12
N ALA A 112 -8.57 -8.85 1.22
CA ALA A 112 -7.87 -9.70 0.27
C ALA A 112 -8.46 -11.12 0.29
N GLU A 113 -8.70 -11.69 1.47
CA GLU A 113 -9.28 -13.02 1.57
C GLU A 113 -10.71 -13.08 1.01
N SER A 114 -11.52 -12.07 1.28
CA SER A 114 -12.91 -12.06 0.83
C SER A 114 -13.06 -11.81 -0.67
N LYS A 115 -12.16 -11.03 -1.27
CA LYS A 115 -12.25 -10.65 -2.68
C LYS A 115 -11.41 -11.49 -3.61
N LEU A 116 -10.25 -11.94 -3.15
CA LEU A 116 -9.30 -12.66 -3.98
C LEU A 116 -9.25 -14.16 -3.68
N GLY A 117 -9.89 -14.59 -2.60
CA GLY A 117 -9.88 -15.96 -2.17
C GLY A 117 -8.64 -16.32 -1.35
N ALA A 118 -8.72 -17.46 -0.65
CA ALA A 118 -7.62 -17.93 0.18
C ALA A 118 -6.38 -18.23 -0.66
N GLY A 119 -5.24 -17.77 -0.22
CA GLY A 119 -3.97 -18.00 -0.90
C GLY A 119 -3.65 -17.02 -2.01
N ILE A 120 -4.58 -16.14 -2.33
CA ILE A 120 -4.36 -15.06 -3.30
C ILE A 120 -4.51 -13.74 -2.55
N GLY A 121 -3.51 -12.90 -2.59
CA GLY A 121 -3.56 -11.62 -1.90
C GLY A 121 -2.23 -11.30 -1.26
N PHE A 122 -2.28 -10.48 -0.24
CA PHE A 122 -1.07 -10.01 0.42
C PHE A 122 -0.56 -11.01 1.44
N ASP A 123 0.77 -11.13 1.52
CA ASP A 123 1.43 -11.83 2.61
C ASP A 123 1.51 -10.86 3.80
N LEU A 124 0.58 -11.00 4.70
CA LEU A 124 0.51 -10.14 5.87
C LEU A 124 1.08 -10.82 7.10
#